data_5c2f4dde62d51b4802f8361cfa1d9a72
#
_entry.id   5c2f4dde62d51b4802f8361cfa1d9a72
#
_cell.length_a   1.000
_cell.length_b   1.000
_cell.length_c   1.000
_cell.angle_alpha   90.00
_cell.angle_beta   90.00
_cell.angle_gamma   90.00
#
_symmetry.space_group_name_H-M   'P 1'
#
loop_
_entity.id
_entity.type
_entity.pdbx_description
1 polymer ?
#
loop_
_entity_poly.entity_id
_entity_poly.type
_entity_poly.pdbx_seq_one_letter_code
_entity_poly.pdbx_strand_id
1 'polypeptide(L)'
;GQALRPDYIVESPDFRLRSGAPAIDIADPSPAPDTDIEGNARPCWSGVDMGAHEYCGGAAPARLPQFKRGDVNASGARDIADAIFLCGYLVAHGPAPACLDAADANDDGKLNVADVVAVLGHLFAHRGPLPQPSGSCGIDPTSDDLDCGAYPRCDGP
;
A
#
# COMPACT_ATOMS: atom_id res chain seq x y z
N GLY A 1 20.02 1.32 55.07
CA GLY A 1 20.61 1.33 53.76
C GLY A 1 20.11 0.14 52.96
N GLN A 2 19.17 0.36 52.04
CA GLN A 2 18.80 -0.68 51.08
C GLN A 2 19.83 -0.63 49.95
N ALA A 3 20.53 -1.75 49.73
CA ALA A 3 21.40 -1.93 48.60
C ALA A 3 20.56 -1.89 47.32
N LEU A 4 20.92 -1.01 46.40
CA LEU A 4 20.38 -1.00 45.06
C LEU A 4 20.63 -2.36 44.43
N ARG A 5 19.57 -3.00 43.92
CA ARG A 5 19.70 -4.25 43.20
C ARG A 5 20.53 -4.04 41.94
N PRO A 6 21.57 -4.85 41.68
CA PRO A 6 22.46 -4.66 40.53
C PRO A 6 21.86 -5.13 39.19
N ASP A 7 20.63 -5.53 39.19
CA ASP A 7 19.94 -6.21 38.08
C ASP A 7 18.92 -5.32 37.32
N TYR A 8 18.93 -4.00 37.56
CA TYR A 8 18.24 -3.08 36.65
C TYR A 8 19.14 -2.76 35.45
N ILE A 9 19.38 -3.79 34.63
CA ILE A 9 19.86 -3.56 33.28
C ILE A 9 18.66 -2.96 32.56
N VAL A 10 18.69 -1.64 32.32
CA VAL A 10 17.85 -1.04 31.31
C VAL A 10 18.35 -1.65 30.01
N GLU A 11 17.70 -2.70 29.52
CA GLU A 11 17.91 -3.15 28.16
C GLU A 11 17.67 -1.91 27.29
N SER A 12 18.70 -1.48 26.58
CA SER A 12 18.57 -0.40 25.61
C SER A 12 17.38 -0.72 24.73
N PRO A 13 16.38 0.17 24.61
CA PRO A 13 15.26 -0.11 23.74
C PRO A 13 15.81 -0.39 22.33
N ASP A 14 15.45 -1.57 21.81
CA ASP A 14 15.81 -1.95 20.45
C ASP A 14 14.93 -1.15 19.49
N PHE A 15 15.54 -0.15 18.87
CA PHE A 15 14.89 0.73 17.88
C PHE A 15 15.00 0.18 16.45
N ARG A 16 15.46 -1.06 16.27
CA ARG A 16 15.55 -1.69 14.97
C ARG A 16 14.17 -1.97 14.40
N LEU A 17 14.06 -1.81 13.10
CA LEU A 17 12.86 -2.15 12.38
C LEU A 17 12.66 -3.68 12.39
N ARG A 18 11.41 -4.10 12.52
CA ARG A 18 11.01 -5.50 12.41
C ARG A 18 10.38 -5.76 11.04
N SER A 19 10.41 -7.01 10.60
CA SER A 19 9.72 -7.43 9.37
C SER A 19 8.27 -6.92 9.34
N GLY A 20 7.88 -6.28 8.24
CA GLY A 20 6.56 -5.71 8.06
C GLY A 20 6.34 -4.36 8.74
N ALA A 21 7.38 -3.73 9.29
CA ALA A 21 7.23 -2.36 9.82
C ALA A 21 6.89 -1.39 8.68
N PRO A 22 5.88 -0.52 8.88
CA PRO A 22 5.48 0.44 7.84
C PRO A 22 6.54 1.50 7.51
N ALA A 23 7.61 1.57 8.27
CA ALA A 23 8.74 2.47 8.06
C ALA A 23 9.80 1.94 7.07
N ILE A 24 9.61 0.72 6.56
CA ILE A 24 10.54 0.08 5.63
C ILE A 24 10.30 0.60 4.20
N ASP A 25 11.39 0.93 3.48
CA ASP A 25 11.40 1.35 2.06
C ASP A 25 10.60 2.64 1.74
N ILE A 26 10.28 3.50 2.71
CA ILE A 26 9.39 4.67 2.49
C ILE A 26 10.04 6.03 2.72
N ALA A 27 11.32 6.08 3.11
CA ALA A 27 11.98 7.36 3.31
C ALA A 27 12.39 8.01 1.97
N ASP A 28 12.52 9.35 1.97
CA ASP A 28 13.11 10.06 0.86
C ASP A 28 14.59 9.68 0.73
N PRO A 29 15.04 9.19 -0.42
CA PRO A 29 16.43 8.78 -0.62
C PRO A 29 17.40 9.99 -0.67
N SER A 30 16.92 11.22 -0.75
CA SER A 30 17.77 12.42 -0.89
C SER A 30 17.48 13.47 0.21
N PRO A 31 18.45 13.76 1.10
CA PRO A 31 19.82 13.24 1.20
C PRO A 31 19.96 12.15 2.27
N ALA A 32 19.80 10.89 1.91
CA ALA A 32 20.07 9.79 2.82
C ALA A 32 21.56 9.44 2.83
N PRO A 33 22.17 9.10 3.98
CA PRO A 33 23.53 8.58 4.02
C PRO A 33 23.59 7.18 3.38
N ASP A 34 24.75 6.82 2.80
CA ASP A 34 24.96 5.53 2.14
C ASP A 34 24.93 4.33 3.10
N THR A 35 24.99 4.58 4.40
CA THR A 35 24.94 3.55 5.44
C THR A 35 24.04 3.99 6.59
N ASP A 36 23.47 3.02 7.27
CA ASP A 36 22.73 3.22 8.51
C ASP A 36 23.67 3.43 9.72
N ILE A 37 23.12 3.60 10.93
CA ILE A 37 23.88 3.81 12.17
C ILE A 37 24.76 2.59 12.53
N GLU A 38 24.45 1.40 12.02
CA GLU A 38 25.20 0.15 12.25
C GLU A 38 26.18 -0.15 11.12
N GLY A 39 26.22 0.66 10.06
CA GLY A 39 27.08 0.48 8.90
C GLY A 39 26.48 -0.41 7.80
N ASN A 40 25.21 -0.76 7.87
CA ASN A 40 24.53 -1.48 6.79
C ASN A 40 24.31 -0.54 5.60
N ALA A 41 24.48 -1.04 4.39
CA ALA A 41 24.27 -0.25 3.18
C ALA A 41 22.81 0.23 3.06
N ARG A 42 22.62 1.44 2.55
CA ARG A 42 21.31 2.02 2.21
C ARG A 42 21.21 2.33 0.72
N PRO A 43 20.14 1.93 0.07
CA PRO A 43 19.08 1.02 0.54
C PRO A 43 19.53 -0.44 0.53
N CYS A 44 19.01 -1.24 1.48
CA CYS A 44 19.19 -2.71 1.39
C CYS A 44 18.25 -3.33 0.36
N TRP A 45 17.14 -2.67 0.05
CA TRP A 45 16.08 -3.21 -0.78
C TRP A 45 15.61 -2.20 -1.83
N SER A 46 14.31 -1.89 -1.87
CA SER A 46 13.75 -1.03 -2.91
C SER A 46 13.78 0.46 -2.58
N GLY A 47 13.95 0.80 -1.32
CA GLY A 47 13.98 2.18 -0.82
C GLY A 47 14.77 2.28 0.47
N VAL A 48 14.97 3.51 0.93
CA VAL A 48 15.61 3.79 2.22
C VAL A 48 14.56 3.70 3.32
N ASP A 49 14.92 3.12 4.46
CA ASP A 49 14.04 3.03 5.61
C ASP A 49 13.93 4.36 6.36
N MET A 50 12.77 4.60 6.95
CA MET A 50 12.59 5.75 7.82
C MET A 50 13.27 5.49 9.17
N GLY A 51 14.25 6.31 9.52
CA GLY A 51 14.94 6.25 10.80
C GLY A 51 16.44 6.00 10.70
N ALA A 52 17.03 5.62 11.84
CA ALA A 52 18.48 5.44 11.98
C ALA A 52 18.99 4.07 11.50
N HIS A 53 18.13 3.08 11.44
CA HIS A 53 18.45 1.71 11.05
C HIS A 53 17.87 1.39 9.69
N GLU A 54 18.59 0.55 8.93
CA GLU A 54 18.14 -0.06 7.69
C GLU A 54 17.79 -1.52 7.95
N TYR A 55 16.61 -1.95 7.56
CA TYR A 55 16.17 -3.34 7.71
C TYR A 55 16.67 -4.19 6.54
N CYS A 56 17.71 -4.95 6.80
CA CYS A 56 18.30 -5.86 5.82
C CYS A 56 18.02 -7.35 6.10
N GLY A 57 17.12 -7.65 7.03
CA GLY A 57 16.86 -9.00 7.51
C GLY A 57 15.62 -9.66 6.91
N GLY A 58 15.74 -10.93 6.52
CA GLY A 58 14.63 -11.72 6.02
C GLY A 58 14.36 -11.58 4.51
N ALA A 59 13.21 -12.07 4.04
CA ALA A 59 12.71 -11.77 2.69
C ALA A 59 12.28 -10.30 2.63
N ALA A 60 12.45 -9.62 1.47
CA ALA A 60 11.97 -8.25 1.28
C ALA A 60 10.54 -8.13 1.82
N PRO A 61 10.21 -7.10 2.61
CA PRO A 61 8.83 -6.90 2.99
C PRO A 61 8.00 -6.94 1.71
N ALA A 62 6.91 -7.69 1.74
CA ALA A 62 5.98 -7.63 0.64
C ALA A 62 5.66 -6.14 0.42
N ARG A 63 6.04 -5.59 -0.73
CA ARG A 63 5.64 -4.23 -1.07
C ARG A 63 4.14 -4.14 -0.83
N LEU A 64 3.72 -3.12 -0.11
CA LEU A 64 2.30 -2.83 -0.05
C LEU A 64 1.82 -2.73 -1.50
N PRO A 65 0.80 -3.49 -1.87
CA PRO A 65 0.36 -3.53 -3.24
C PRO A 65 0.00 -2.10 -3.69
N GLN A 66 0.60 -1.71 -4.80
CA GLN A 66 0.25 -0.45 -5.44
C GLN A 66 -0.82 -0.70 -6.49
N PHE A 67 -1.80 0.16 -6.54
CA PHE A 67 -2.89 0.04 -7.51
C PHE A 67 -3.37 1.42 -7.97
N LYS A 68 -4.29 1.43 -8.91
CA LYS A 68 -4.96 2.63 -9.39
C LYS A 68 -6.46 2.49 -9.17
N ARG A 69 -7.00 3.25 -8.23
CA ARG A 69 -8.41 3.18 -7.84
C ARG A 69 -9.34 3.43 -9.02
N GLY A 70 -10.32 2.55 -9.19
CA GLY A 70 -11.29 2.59 -10.29
C GLY A 70 -10.86 1.89 -11.59
N ASP A 71 -9.64 1.36 -11.69
CA ASP A 71 -9.22 0.46 -12.77
C ASP A 71 -9.40 -0.98 -12.27
N VAL A 72 -10.65 -1.42 -12.25
CA VAL A 72 -11.11 -2.63 -11.57
C VAL A 72 -10.64 -3.90 -12.27
N ASN A 73 -10.52 -3.86 -13.60
CA ASN A 73 -10.08 -4.97 -14.42
C ASN A 73 -8.56 -5.02 -14.61
N ALA A 74 -7.82 -4.09 -13.96
CA ALA A 74 -6.37 -3.95 -14.04
C ALA A 74 -5.84 -3.82 -15.49
N SER A 75 -6.60 -3.16 -16.37
CA SER A 75 -6.20 -2.93 -17.77
C SER A 75 -5.15 -1.82 -17.91
N GLY A 76 -5.03 -0.94 -16.90
CA GLY A 76 -4.22 0.27 -16.90
C GLY A 76 -4.99 1.53 -17.29
N ALA A 77 -6.21 1.37 -17.83
CA ALA A 77 -7.11 2.48 -18.18
C ALA A 77 -8.36 2.43 -17.33
N ARG A 78 -8.85 3.57 -16.88
CA ARG A 78 -10.19 3.68 -16.29
C ARG A 78 -11.19 4.04 -17.38
N ASP A 79 -12.06 3.13 -17.66
CA ASP A 79 -13.12 3.31 -18.66
C ASP A 79 -14.40 2.57 -18.27
N ILE A 80 -15.37 2.51 -19.16
CA ILE A 80 -16.66 1.86 -18.88
C ILE A 80 -16.52 0.37 -18.62
N ALA A 81 -15.45 -0.28 -19.11
CA ALA A 81 -15.23 -1.70 -18.90
C ALA A 81 -15.01 -2.04 -17.42
N ASP A 82 -14.46 -1.10 -16.63
CA ASP A 82 -14.29 -1.27 -15.17
C ASP A 82 -15.64 -1.33 -14.46
N ALA A 83 -16.53 -0.41 -14.78
CA ALA A 83 -17.87 -0.41 -14.23
C ALA A 83 -18.66 -1.68 -14.63
N ILE A 84 -18.52 -2.13 -15.87
CA ILE A 84 -19.13 -3.37 -16.37
C ILE A 84 -18.53 -4.59 -15.66
N PHE A 85 -17.22 -4.63 -15.49
CA PHE A 85 -16.52 -5.72 -14.82
C PHE A 85 -16.98 -5.83 -13.36
N LEU A 86 -17.01 -4.71 -12.63
CA LEU A 86 -17.46 -4.68 -11.24
C LEU A 86 -18.93 -5.05 -11.11
N CYS A 87 -19.78 -4.54 -12.00
CA CYS A 87 -21.19 -4.92 -12.03
C CYS A 87 -21.38 -6.43 -12.30
N GLY A 88 -20.59 -6.98 -13.23
CA GLY A 88 -20.57 -8.43 -13.51
C GLY A 88 -20.19 -9.26 -12.29
N TYR A 89 -19.19 -8.84 -11.54
CA TYR A 89 -18.80 -9.47 -10.28
C TYR A 89 -19.93 -9.43 -9.24
N LEU A 90 -20.50 -8.25 -9.00
CA LEU A 90 -21.48 -8.02 -7.94
C LEU A 90 -22.83 -8.71 -8.17
N VAL A 91 -23.31 -8.78 -9.43
CA VAL A 91 -24.67 -9.22 -9.72
C VAL A 91 -24.78 -10.44 -10.64
N ALA A 92 -23.74 -10.75 -11.41
CA ALA A 92 -23.76 -11.82 -12.40
C ALA A 92 -22.78 -12.98 -12.08
N HIS A 93 -22.22 -13.02 -10.87
CA HIS A 93 -21.22 -14.02 -10.46
C HIS A 93 -20.03 -14.09 -11.42
N GLY A 94 -19.63 -12.94 -11.97
CA GLY A 94 -18.43 -12.79 -12.78
C GLY A 94 -17.14 -13.00 -11.97
N PRO A 95 -15.98 -12.99 -12.64
CA PRO A 95 -14.70 -13.14 -11.95
C PRO A 95 -14.49 -12.00 -10.94
N ALA A 96 -13.88 -12.34 -9.80
CA ALA A 96 -13.52 -11.35 -8.79
C ALA A 96 -12.41 -10.42 -9.30
N PRO A 97 -12.41 -9.13 -8.92
CA PRO A 97 -11.27 -8.26 -9.12
C PRO A 97 -10.02 -8.83 -8.47
N ALA A 98 -8.87 -8.70 -9.13
CA ALA A 98 -7.59 -9.14 -8.57
C ALA A 98 -7.08 -8.22 -7.44
N CYS A 99 -7.59 -6.99 -7.39
CA CYS A 99 -7.33 -5.98 -6.37
C CYS A 99 -8.67 -5.40 -5.92
N LEU A 100 -9.10 -5.72 -4.69
CA LEU A 100 -10.38 -5.26 -4.16
C LEU A 100 -10.35 -3.76 -3.87
N ASP A 101 -9.21 -3.24 -3.40
CA ASP A 101 -9.01 -1.80 -3.19
C ASP A 101 -9.16 -0.98 -4.48
N ALA A 102 -8.72 -1.52 -5.62
CA ALA A 102 -8.93 -0.86 -6.91
C ALA A 102 -10.42 -0.83 -7.30
N ALA A 103 -11.19 -1.80 -6.84
CA ALA A 103 -12.61 -1.92 -7.10
C ALA A 103 -13.49 -1.11 -6.13
N ASP A 104 -13.00 -0.81 -4.92
CA ASP A 104 -13.62 0.12 -3.98
C ASP A 104 -13.39 1.56 -4.47
N ALA A 105 -14.20 1.96 -5.42
CA ALA A 105 -13.99 3.22 -6.12
C ALA A 105 -14.36 4.46 -5.31
N ASN A 106 -15.21 4.31 -4.28
CA ASN A 106 -15.59 5.40 -3.40
C ASN A 106 -14.81 5.44 -2.08
N ASP A 107 -13.95 4.41 -1.82
CA ASP A 107 -13.09 4.32 -0.65
C ASP A 107 -13.89 4.27 0.67
N ASP A 108 -14.94 3.44 0.69
CA ASP A 108 -15.78 3.26 1.90
C ASP A 108 -15.55 1.90 2.59
N GLY A 109 -14.59 1.10 2.12
CA GLY A 109 -14.24 -0.22 2.65
C GLY A 109 -15.27 -1.30 2.32
N LYS A 110 -16.10 -1.11 1.28
CA LYS A 110 -17.14 -2.06 0.90
C LYS A 110 -17.30 -2.14 -0.61
N LEU A 111 -17.27 -3.34 -1.15
CA LEU A 111 -17.60 -3.55 -2.55
C LEU A 111 -19.11 -3.69 -2.76
N ASN A 112 -19.69 -2.72 -3.43
CA ASN A 112 -21.12 -2.69 -3.72
C ASN A 112 -21.42 -1.83 -4.97
N VAL A 113 -22.71 -1.63 -5.27
CA VAL A 113 -23.12 -0.87 -6.46
C VAL A 113 -22.74 0.62 -6.40
N ALA A 114 -22.42 1.15 -5.21
CA ALA A 114 -22.00 2.54 -5.08
C ALA A 114 -20.64 2.77 -5.77
N ASP A 115 -19.77 1.76 -5.82
CA ASP A 115 -18.49 1.82 -6.52
C ASP A 115 -18.67 1.89 -8.03
N VAL A 116 -19.59 1.09 -8.56
CA VAL A 116 -19.99 1.20 -9.97
C VAL A 116 -20.47 2.61 -10.29
N VAL A 117 -21.30 3.19 -9.42
CA VAL A 117 -21.79 4.57 -9.56
C VAL A 117 -20.67 5.59 -9.42
N ALA A 118 -19.68 5.35 -8.56
CA ALA A 118 -18.51 6.23 -8.40
C ALA A 118 -17.67 6.26 -9.68
N VAL A 119 -17.35 5.10 -10.27
CA VAL A 119 -16.63 4.99 -11.54
C VAL A 119 -17.40 5.72 -12.65
N LEU A 120 -18.68 5.41 -12.83
CA LEU A 120 -19.49 6.05 -13.87
C LEU A 120 -19.66 7.56 -13.62
N GLY A 121 -19.79 7.98 -12.36
CA GLY A 121 -19.86 9.37 -11.98
C GLY A 121 -18.60 10.16 -12.31
N HIS A 122 -17.43 9.53 -12.10
CA HIS A 122 -16.15 10.10 -12.50
C HIS A 122 -16.04 10.22 -14.04
N LEU A 123 -16.41 9.16 -14.77
CA LEU A 123 -16.24 9.11 -16.22
C LEU A 123 -17.20 10.05 -16.99
N PHE A 124 -18.45 10.13 -16.55
CA PHE A 124 -19.52 10.73 -17.35
C PHE A 124 -20.26 11.88 -16.69
N ALA A 125 -20.25 11.98 -15.37
CA ALA A 125 -21.02 13.00 -14.64
C ALA A 125 -20.15 14.11 -14.03
N HIS A 126 -18.86 14.18 -14.37
CA HIS A 126 -17.92 15.21 -13.89
C HIS A 126 -17.90 15.36 -12.36
N ARG A 127 -18.07 14.26 -11.62
CA ARG A 127 -18.09 14.27 -10.14
C ARG A 127 -16.70 14.48 -9.51
N GLY A 128 -15.69 14.82 -10.31
CA GLY A 128 -14.33 14.99 -9.83
C GLY A 128 -13.50 13.70 -9.86
N PRO A 129 -12.27 13.74 -9.36
CA PRO A 129 -11.42 12.55 -9.26
C PRO A 129 -11.97 11.59 -8.20
N LEU A 130 -11.70 10.30 -8.40
CA LEU A 130 -11.90 9.29 -7.35
C LEU A 130 -10.89 9.54 -6.20
N PRO A 131 -11.14 9.00 -5.00
CA PRO A 131 -10.16 9.00 -3.91
C PRO A 131 -8.79 8.44 -4.34
N GLN A 132 -7.74 8.80 -3.60
CA GLN A 132 -6.40 8.28 -3.89
C GLN A 132 -6.30 6.77 -3.57
N PRO A 133 -5.43 6.05 -4.29
CA PRO A 133 -4.59 6.44 -5.42
C PRO A 133 -5.38 6.38 -6.73
N SER A 134 -5.63 7.50 -7.37
CA SER A 134 -6.47 7.53 -8.60
C SER A 134 -5.77 8.11 -9.82
N GLY A 135 -4.84 9.05 -9.64
CA GLY A 135 -4.08 9.66 -10.75
C GLY A 135 -2.94 8.79 -11.25
N SER A 136 -2.24 8.14 -10.34
CA SER A 136 -1.09 7.26 -10.55
C SER A 136 -1.20 6.06 -9.61
N CYS A 137 -0.34 5.07 -9.82
CA CYS A 137 -0.18 3.97 -8.88
C CYS A 137 0.22 4.49 -7.49
N GLY A 138 -0.34 3.87 -6.45
CA GLY A 138 -0.04 4.18 -5.06
C GLY A 138 -0.62 3.13 -4.13
N ILE A 139 -0.27 3.23 -2.86
CA ILE A 139 -0.81 2.40 -1.78
C ILE A 139 -2.17 2.96 -1.31
N ASP A 140 -2.99 2.11 -0.72
CA ASP A 140 -4.22 2.56 -0.08
C ASP A 140 -3.92 3.46 1.12
N PRO A 141 -4.46 4.70 1.17
CA PRO A 141 -4.31 5.57 2.32
C PRO A 141 -5.26 5.22 3.47
N THR A 142 -6.30 4.42 3.21
CA THR A 142 -7.28 3.99 4.21
C THR A 142 -6.95 2.59 4.70
N SER A 143 -7.39 2.27 5.90
CA SER A 143 -7.21 0.93 6.49
C SER A 143 -8.57 0.30 6.61
N ASP A 144 -8.81 -0.75 5.83
CA ASP A 144 -10.02 -1.55 5.87
C ASP A 144 -9.71 -3.05 5.71
N ASP A 145 -10.73 -3.88 5.45
CA ASP A 145 -10.60 -5.33 5.28
C ASP A 145 -10.48 -5.76 3.81
N LEU A 146 -10.40 -4.81 2.88
CA LEU A 146 -10.14 -5.10 1.48
C LEU A 146 -8.64 -5.26 1.25
N ASP A 147 -8.27 -6.05 0.27
CA ASP A 147 -6.86 -6.21 -0.07
C ASP A 147 -6.65 -6.14 -1.59
N CYS A 148 -5.40 -5.93 -1.96
CA CYS A 148 -4.97 -5.95 -3.33
C CYS A 148 -4.03 -7.14 -3.55
N GLY A 149 -4.60 -8.28 -3.91
CA GLY A 149 -3.83 -9.51 -4.10
C GLY A 149 -2.84 -9.41 -5.27
N ALA A 150 -3.20 -8.71 -6.35
CA ALA A 150 -2.32 -8.46 -7.49
C ALA A 150 -2.79 -7.25 -8.31
N TYR A 151 -1.85 -6.41 -8.70
CA TYR A 151 -2.12 -5.33 -9.65
C TYR A 151 -0.93 -5.11 -10.59
N PRO A 152 -0.82 -5.91 -11.66
CA PRO A 152 0.39 -6.00 -12.50
C PRO A 152 0.81 -4.69 -13.18
N ARG A 153 -0.07 -3.69 -13.27
CA ARG A 153 0.20 -2.41 -13.92
C ARG A 153 1.01 -1.44 -13.06
N CYS A 154 1.10 -1.72 -11.77
CA CYS A 154 1.87 -0.92 -10.83
C CYS A 154 3.13 -1.64 -10.34
N ASP A 155 3.25 -2.91 -10.63
CA ASP A 155 4.48 -3.66 -10.44
C ASP A 155 5.44 -3.21 -11.55
N GLY A 156 6.19 -2.15 -11.32
CA GLY A 156 7.15 -1.62 -12.30
C GLY A 156 8.21 -2.65 -12.70
N PRO A 157 8.96 -2.39 -13.79
CA PRO A 157 10.01 -3.28 -14.26
C PRO A 157 11.11 -3.46 -13.24
#